data_b925a75f9ca977c2cda26653f0d51f7c
#
_entry.id   b925a75f9ca977c2cda26653f0d51f7c
#
_cell.length_a   1.000
_cell.length_b   1.000
_cell.length_c   1.000
_cell.angle_alpha   90.00
_cell.angle_beta   90.00
_cell.angle_gamma   90.00
#
_symmetry.space_group_name_H-M   'P 1'
#
loop_
_entity.id
_entity.type
_entity.pdbx_description
1 polymer ?
#
loop_
_entity_poly.entity_id
_entity_poly.type
_entity_poly.pdbx_seq_one_letter_code
_entity_poly.pdbx_strand_id
1 'polypeptide(L)'
;MYVIIVGCGRVGSELAKLLSGEGHDVVVIDKTQEAFKRLGDTFNGLTMVGNGFDLALLKQVGIEKADAFCAVTDGDNTNLISAQVAKKIFSVPKVFARV
;
A
#
# COMPACT_ATOMS: atom_id res chain seq x y z
N MET A 1 -4.14 12.96 3.50
CA MET A 1 -4.46 12.06 2.38
C MET A 1 -4.68 10.63 2.85
N TYR A 2 -5.42 9.87 2.08
CA TYR A 2 -5.56 8.44 2.31
C TYR A 2 -4.67 7.70 1.32
N VAL A 3 -3.69 6.95 1.83
CA VAL A 3 -2.64 6.33 1.03
C VAL A 3 -2.64 4.82 1.24
N ILE A 4 -2.62 4.06 0.14
CA ILE A 4 -2.47 2.62 0.19
C ILE A 4 -1.06 2.26 -0.28
N ILE A 5 -0.35 1.49 0.53
CA ILE A 5 1.01 1.04 0.21
C ILE A 5 1.00 -0.48 0.08
N VAL A 6 1.45 -0.98 -1.07
CA VAL A 6 1.60 -2.42 -1.30
C VAL A 6 3.08 -2.77 -1.14
N GLY A 7 3.36 -3.60 -0.16
CA GLY A 7 4.73 -4.00 0.18
C GLY A 7 5.20 -3.38 1.49
N CYS A 8 5.52 -4.22 2.46
CA CYS A 8 6.02 -3.79 3.76
C CYS A 8 7.46 -4.25 3.95
N GLY A 9 8.26 -4.08 2.92
CA GLY A 9 9.69 -4.30 3.01
C GLY A 9 10.36 -3.06 3.56
N ARG A 10 11.64 -2.90 3.25
CA ARG A 10 12.43 -1.78 3.76
C ARG A 10 11.88 -0.43 3.30
N VAL A 11 11.56 -0.32 2.02
CA VAL A 11 11.05 0.93 1.46
C VAL A 11 9.62 1.20 1.92
N GLY A 12 8.74 0.21 1.78
CA GLY A 12 7.33 0.37 2.12
C GLY A 12 7.10 0.69 3.59
N SER A 13 7.83 0.00 4.48
CA SER A 13 7.67 0.26 5.91
C SER A 13 8.14 1.65 6.31
N GLU A 14 9.25 2.13 5.73
CA GLU A 14 9.75 3.48 6.01
C GLU A 14 8.80 4.53 5.48
N LEU A 15 8.28 4.34 4.26
CA LEU A 15 7.31 5.25 3.69
C LEU A 15 6.03 5.31 4.53
N ALA A 16 5.55 4.15 4.97
CA ALA A 16 4.34 4.07 5.78
C ALA A 16 4.51 4.81 7.11
N LYS A 17 5.65 4.61 7.77
CA LYS A 17 5.92 5.30 9.04
C LYS A 17 6.03 6.80 8.85
N LEU A 18 6.68 7.23 7.79
CA LEU A 18 6.84 8.65 7.49
C LEU A 18 5.48 9.31 7.25
N LEU A 19 4.67 8.74 6.37
CA LEU A 19 3.38 9.32 6.03
C LEU A 19 2.41 9.29 7.22
N SER A 20 2.39 8.19 7.96
CA SER A 20 1.56 8.09 9.14
C SER A 20 1.97 9.13 10.19
N GLY A 21 3.27 9.35 10.34
CA GLY A 21 3.79 10.36 11.27
C GLY A 21 3.44 11.78 10.87
N GLU A 22 3.18 12.01 9.58
CA GLU A 22 2.77 13.32 9.08
C GLU A 22 1.25 13.52 9.09
N GLY A 23 0.51 12.57 9.64
CA GLY A 23 -0.92 12.71 9.80
C GLY A 23 -1.76 12.15 8.66
N HIS A 24 -1.15 11.45 7.71
CA HIS A 24 -1.90 10.81 6.64
C HIS A 24 -2.48 9.47 7.11
N ASP A 25 -3.62 9.10 6.55
CA ASP A 25 -4.22 7.80 6.78
C ASP A 25 -3.55 6.79 5.85
N VAL A 26 -2.94 5.76 6.43
CA VAL A 26 -2.13 4.81 5.68
C VAL A 26 -2.63 3.40 5.88
N VAL A 27 -2.77 2.66 4.80
CA VAL A 27 -3.02 1.21 4.81
C VAL A 27 -1.85 0.54 4.12
N VAL A 28 -1.29 -0.49 4.77
CA VAL A 28 -0.18 -1.26 4.21
C VAL A 28 -0.67 -2.67 3.91
N ILE A 29 -0.44 -3.12 2.69
CA ILE A 29 -0.80 -4.47 2.24
C ILE A 29 0.49 -5.25 1.98
N ASP A 30 0.58 -6.46 2.52
CA ASP A 30 1.70 -7.35 2.24
C ASP A 30 1.20 -8.79 2.27
N LYS A 31 1.88 -9.67 1.56
CA LYS A 31 1.52 -11.08 1.51
C LYS A 31 1.75 -11.79 2.84
N THR A 32 2.66 -11.30 3.66
CA THR A 32 3.05 -11.97 4.89
C THR A 32 2.80 -11.07 6.10
N GLN A 33 2.14 -11.64 7.11
CA GLN A 33 1.88 -10.95 8.37
C GLN A 33 3.18 -10.51 9.03
N GLU A 34 4.22 -11.30 8.90
CA GLU A 34 5.52 -11.06 9.51
C GLU A 34 6.14 -9.74 9.06
N ALA A 35 5.91 -9.36 7.80
CA ALA A 35 6.49 -8.12 7.27
C ALA A 35 6.05 -6.89 8.05
N PHE A 36 4.88 -6.92 8.65
CA PHE A 36 4.35 -5.77 9.38
C PHE A 36 5.10 -5.45 10.65
N LYS A 37 5.96 -6.36 11.14
CA LYS A 37 6.80 -6.08 12.29
C LYS A 37 7.74 -4.91 12.06
N ARG A 38 8.08 -4.64 10.80
CA ARG A 38 8.95 -3.49 10.45
C ARG A 38 8.30 -2.15 10.78
N LEU A 39 6.98 -2.12 10.90
CA LEU A 39 6.26 -0.88 11.20
C LEU A 39 6.43 -0.42 12.65
N GLY A 40 6.70 -1.37 13.56
CA GLY A 40 6.90 -1.05 14.97
C GLY A 40 5.60 -0.73 15.69
N ASP A 41 5.74 -0.36 16.96
CA ASP A 41 4.59 -0.16 17.85
C ASP A 41 3.93 1.20 17.67
N THR A 42 4.63 2.15 17.07
CA THR A 42 4.11 3.52 16.95
C THR A 42 3.37 3.78 15.65
N PHE A 43 3.36 2.81 14.74
CA PHE A 43 2.63 2.96 13.48
C PHE A 43 1.13 3.04 13.77
N ASN A 44 0.50 4.09 13.28
CA ASN A 44 -0.91 4.38 13.56
C ASN A 44 -1.80 4.16 12.34
N GLY A 45 -1.42 3.28 11.44
CA GLY A 45 -2.24 2.96 10.27
C GLY A 45 -2.84 1.57 10.38
N LEU A 46 -3.34 1.08 9.25
CA LEU A 46 -3.93 -0.26 9.15
C LEU A 46 -3.02 -1.18 8.35
N THR A 47 -3.10 -2.47 8.64
CA THR A 47 -2.37 -3.49 7.89
C THR A 47 -3.36 -4.54 7.38
N MET A 48 -3.06 -5.09 6.20
CA MET A 48 -3.90 -6.12 5.61
C MET A 48 -3.01 -7.14 4.88
N VAL A 49 -3.17 -8.41 5.23
CA VAL A 49 -2.47 -9.48 4.54
C VAL A 49 -3.18 -9.81 3.24
N GLY A 50 -2.46 -9.81 2.13
CA GLY A 50 -3.02 -10.18 0.85
C GLY A 50 -2.22 -9.67 -0.31
N ASN A 51 -2.82 -9.77 -1.48
CA ASN A 51 -2.20 -9.40 -2.75
C ASN A 51 -2.61 -7.98 -3.14
N GLY A 52 -1.63 -7.18 -3.54
CA GLY A 52 -1.87 -5.79 -3.90
C GLY A 52 -2.64 -5.56 -5.20
N PHE A 53 -2.98 -6.62 -5.91
CA PHE A 53 -3.83 -6.52 -7.10
C PHE A 53 -5.12 -7.33 -6.97
N ASP A 54 -5.46 -7.78 -5.77
CA ASP A 54 -6.72 -8.47 -5.51
C ASP A 54 -7.83 -7.43 -5.40
N LEU A 55 -8.76 -7.46 -6.37
CA LEU A 55 -9.81 -6.43 -6.46
C LEU A 55 -10.71 -6.41 -5.23
N ALA A 56 -11.05 -7.57 -4.69
CA ALA A 56 -11.92 -7.65 -3.52
C ALA A 56 -11.24 -7.04 -2.30
N LEU A 57 -9.98 -7.37 -2.10
CA LEU A 57 -9.20 -6.84 -0.99
C LEU A 57 -9.02 -5.33 -1.10
N LEU A 58 -8.73 -4.84 -2.31
CA LEU A 58 -8.56 -3.41 -2.53
C LEU A 58 -9.83 -2.64 -2.24
N LYS A 59 -10.98 -3.18 -2.65
CA LYS A 59 -12.27 -2.56 -2.31
C LYS A 59 -12.50 -2.57 -0.81
N GLN A 60 -12.13 -3.65 -0.15
CA GLN A 60 -12.31 -3.78 1.29
C GLN A 60 -11.52 -2.74 2.06
N VAL A 61 -10.31 -2.42 1.61
CA VAL A 61 -9.50 -1.39 2.26
C VAL A 61 -9.83 0.03 1.78
N GLY A 62 -10.81 0.18 0.91
CA GLY A 62 -11.30 1.49 0.53
C GLY A 62 -10.50 2.17 -0.57
N ILE A 63 -10.00 1.41 -1.55
CA ILE A 63 -9.21 1.99 -2.65
C ILE A 63 -9.98 3.08 -3.41
N GLU A 64 -11.30 2.98 -3.42
CA GLU A 64 -12.13 3.95 -4.13
C GLU A 64 -12.06 5.35 -3.51
N LYS A 65 -11.61 5.45 -2.26
CA LYS A 65 -11.42 6.72 -1.57
C LYS A 65 -9.96 7.11 -1.46
N ALA A 66 -9.05 6.30 -1.99
CA ALA A 66 -7.62 6.56 -1.84
C ALA A 66 -7.18 7.74 -2.70
N ASP A 67 -6.34 8.57 -2.13
CA ASP A 67 -5.72 9.68 -2.85
C ASP A 67 -4.46 9.25 -3.57
N ALA A 68 -3.76 8.26 -3.01
CA ALA A 68 -2.51 7.77 -3.58
C ALA A 68 -2.36 6.28 -3.35
N PHE A 69 -1.64 5.63 -4.25
CA PHE A 69 -1.37 4.20 -4.20
C PHE A 69 0.10 3.99 -4.58
N CYS A 70 0.83 3.28 -3.73
CA CYS A 70 2.27 3.05 -3.94
C CYS A 70 2.55 1.55 -3.92
N ALA A 71 3.03 1.01 -5.04
CA ALA A 71 3.41 -0.40 -5.13
C ALA A 71 4.93 -0.50 -5.04
N VAL A 72 5.43 -0.96 -3.90
CA VAL A 72 6.86 -0.95 -3.58
C VAL A 72 7.34 -2.30 -3.05
N THR A 73 6.82 -3.38 -3.61
CA THR A 73 7.29 -4.74 -3.27
C THR A 73 8.63 -5.01 -3.95
N ASP A 74 9.20 -6.17 -3.65
CA ASP A 74 10.43 -6.61 -4.32
C ASP A 74 10.18 -7.12 -5.74
N GLY A 75 8.93 -7.35 -6.12
CA GLY A 75 8.59 -7.90 -7.44
C GLY A 75 8.16 -6.82 -8.41
N ASP A 76 8.95 -6.64 -9.48
CA ASP A 76 8.62 -5.64 -10.50
C ASP A 76 7.26 -5.89 -11.14
N ASN A 77 6.94 -7.15 -11.43
CA ASN A 77 5.66 -7.49 -12.05
C ASN A 77 4.50 -7.21 -11.11
N THR A 78 4.65 -7.54 -9.83
CA THR A 78 3.63 -7.26 -8.83
C THR A 78 3.38 -5.76 -8.72
N ASN A 79 4.44 -4.98 -8.71
CA ASN A 79 4.33 -3.53 -8.63
C ASN A 79 3.63 -2.97 -9.86
N LEU A 80 4.00 -3.45 -11.04
CA LEU A 80 3.40 -2.98 -12.28
C LEU A 80 1.91 -3.33 -12.36
N ILE A 81 1.58 -4.57 -12.07
CA ILE A 81 0.17 -5.03 -12.12
C ILE A 81 -0.68 -4.28 -11.09
N SER A 82 -0.18 -4.15 -9.88
CA SER A 82 -0.90 -3.45 -8.81
C SER A 82 -1.15 -1.99 -9.20
N ALA A 83 -0.14 -1.33 -9.74
CA ALA A 83 -0.27 0.06 -10.18
C ALA A 83 -1.29 0.20 -11.31
N GLN A 84 -1.29 -0.73 -12.28
CA GLN A 84 -2.25 -0.71 -13.38
C GLN A 84 -3.68 -0.89 -12.88
N VAL A 85 -3.88 -1.79 -11.94
CA VAL A 85 -5.20 -2.01 -11.33
C VAL A 85 -5.67 -0.74 -10.62
N ALA A 86 -4.81 -0.15 -9.81
CA ALA A 86 -5.17 1.07 -9.08
C ALA A 86 -5.51 2.22 -10.02
N LYS A 87 -4.74 2.38 -11.08
CA LYS A 87 -4.92 3.49 -12.00
C LYS A 87 -6.09 3.26 -12.95
N LYS A 88 -6.16 2.08 -13.58
CA LYS A 88 -7.11 1.86 -14.67
C LYS A 88 -8.47 1.37 -14.21
N ILE A 89 -8.53 0.60 -13.14
CA ILE A 89 -9.80 0.08 -12.64
C ILE A 89 -10.41 1.02 -11.61
N PHE A 90 -9.59 1.54 -10.69
CA PHE A 90 -10.10 2.34 -9.59
C PHE A 90 -9.85 3.85 -9.73
N SER A 91 -9.11 4.27 -10.75
CA SER A 91 -8.86 5.69 -11.04
C SER A 91 -8.28 6.46 -9.85
N VAL A 92 -7.36 5.83 -9.12
CA VAL A 92 -6.68 6.51 -8.03
C VAL A 92 -5.88 7.68 -8.59
N PRO A 93 -6.01 8.88 -8.03
CA PRO A 93 -5.39 10.09 -8.62
C PRO A 93 -3.87 10.04 -8.74
N LYS A 94 -3.19 9.47 -7.74
CA LYS A 94 -1.73 9.40 -7.75
C LYS A 94 -1.30 7.95 -7.56
N VAL A 95 -0.61 7.41 -8.56
CA VAL A 95 -0.17 6.01 -8.52
C VAL A 95 1.33 5.96 -8.79
N PHE A 96 2.05 5.29 -7.91
CA PHE A 96 3.50 5.12 -7.99
C PHE A 96 3.84 3.64 -7.96
N ALA A 97 4.79 3.24 -8.79
CA ALA A 97 5.30 1.88 -8.81
C ALA A 97 6.82 1.91 -8.81
N ARG A 98 7.41 1.14 -7.90
CA ARG A 98 8.84 0.94 -7.88
C ARG A 98 9.25 0.00 -9.00
N VAL A 99 10.31 0.32 -9.69
CA VAL A 99 10.89 -0.56 -10.71
C VAL A 99 12.33 -0.90 -10.37
#